data_72aaf58832cc9ea5ac39f0560fe66ad1
#
_entry.id   72aaf58832cc9ea5ac39f0560fe66ad1
#
_cell.length_a   1.000
_cell.length_b   1.000
_cell.length_c   1.000
_cell.angle_alpha   90.00
_cell.angle_beta   90.00
_cell.angle_gamma   90.00
#
_symmetry.space_group_name_H-M   'P 1'
#
loop_
_entity.id
_entity.type
_entity.pdbx_description
1 polymer ?
#
loop_
_entity_poly.entity_id
_entity_poly.type
_entity_poly.pdbx_seq_one_letter_code
_entity_poly.pdbx_strand_id
1 'polypeptide(L)'
;MRSKLLICTLAMLVAGMLIWNLQLRAQSASGDVLRKVEAEFERATAERGLDGFMEYFTDDSADLAAGSDVVFGKNNIRQLLEPWGPDVRLTWTPIRAEMAASGDLGYTFGNYVFTANDKDGKPVAHFGKYATVWKKQKDGSWKVAFDMGNSRPAPK
;
A
#
# COMPACT_ATOMS: atom_id res chain seq x y z
N MET A 1 -0.84 -33.74 -44.16
CA MET A 1 -0.60 -33.82 -42.70
C MET A 1 0.14 -32.60 -42.14
N ARG A 2 1.19 -32.08 -42.81
CA ARG A 2 2.01 -30.95 -42.32
C ARG A 2 1.24 -29.64 -42.15
N SER A 3 0.29 -29.30 -43.04
CA SER A 3 -0.49 -28.04 -42.98
C SER A 3 -1.47 -28.00 -41.77
N LYS A 4 -2.10 -29.13 -41.44
CA LYS A 4 -3.00 -29.19 -40.29
C LYS A 4 -2.25 -29.04 -38.96
N LEU A 5 -1.03 -29.58 -38.87
CA LEU A 5 -0.18 -29.44 -37.70
C LEU A 5 0.26 -28.00 -37.47
N LEU A 6 0.63 -27.28 -38.57
CA LEU A 6 0.99 -25.85 -38.51
C LEU A 6 -0.17 -24.97 -38.06
N ILE A 7 -1.39 -25.24 -38.52
CA ILE A 7 -2.58 -24.48 -38.11
C ILE A 7 -2.90 -24.69 -36.62
N CYS A 8 -2.79 -25.93 -36.12
CA CYS A 8 -3.01 -26.22 -34.70
C CYS A 8 -1.95 -25.56 -33.81
N THR A 9 -0.69 -25.53 -34.20
CA THR A 9 0.35 -24.84 -33.41
C THR A 9 0.17 -23.35 -33.41
N LEU A 10 -0.22 -22.73 -34.52
CA LEU A 10 -0.49 -21.29 -34.60
C LEU A 10 -1.71 -20.92 -33.73
N ALA A 11 -2.77 -21.73 -33.76
CA ALA A 11 -3.96 -21.50 -32.93
C ALA A 11 -3.65 -21.58 -31.43
N MET A 12 -2.80 -22.51 -31.00
CA MET A 12 -2.36 -22.61 -29.59
C MET A 12 -1.51 -21.42 -29.17
N LEU A 13 -0.62 -20.92 -30.03
CA LEU A 13 0.17 -19.73 -29.73
C LEU A 13 -0.70 -18.46 -29.60
N VAL A 14 -1.67 -18.29 -30.48
CA VAL A 14 -2.61 -17.16 -30.41
C VAL A 14 -3.48 -17.23 -29.15
N ALA A 15 -4.00 -18.43 -28.82
CA ALA A 15 -4.76 -18.63 -27.59
C ALA A 15 -3.91 -18.34 -26.33
N GLY A 16 -2.67 -18.80 -26.32
CA GLY A 16 -1.72 -18.50 -25.23
C GLY A 16 -1.45 -17.00 -25.07
N MET A 17 -1.25 -16.26 -26.17
CA MET A 17 -1.09 -14.80 -26.14
C MET A 17 -2.33 -14.07 -25.65
N LEU A 18 -3.52 -14.53 -26.03
CA LEU A 18 -4.78 -13.94 -25.56
C LEU A 18 -4.99 -14.15 -24.06
N ILE A 19 -4.73 -15.35 -23.56
CA ILE A 19 -4.81 -15.66 -22.12
C ILE A 19 -3.78 -14.82 -21.35
N TRP A 20 -2.55 -14.72 -21.84
CA TRP A 20 -1.52 -13.88 -21.24
C TRP A 20 -1.91 -12.41 -21.15
N ASN A 21 -2.47 -11.85 -22.23
CA ASN A 21 -2.97 -10.47 -22.25
C ASN A 21 -4.15 -10.23 -21.30
N LEU A 22 -5.06 -11.21 -21.17
CA LEU A 22 -6.17 -11.15 -20.21
C LEU A 22 -5.67 -11.16 -18.76
N GLN A 23 -4.68 -11.98 -18.45
CA GLN A 23 -4.06 -12.03 -17.12
C GLN A 23 -3.34 -10.71 -16.77
N LEU A 24 -2.58 -10.15 -17.71
CA LEU A 24 -1.92 -8.85 -17.53
C LEU A 24 -2.93 -7.71 -17.27
N ARG A 25 -4.03 -7.69 -18.01
CA ARG A 25 -5.11 -6.70 -17.81
C ARG A 25 -5.82 -6.87 -16.47
N ALA A 26 -6.09 -8.10 -16.04
CA ALA A 26 -6.70 -8.40 -14.75
C ALA A 26 -5.78 -7.97 -13.60
N GLN A 27 -4.48 -8.19 -13.71
CA GLN A 27 -3.50 -7.81 -12.70
C GLN A 27 -3.32 -6.27 -12.64
N SER A 28 -3.36 -5.58 -13.78
CA SER A 28 -3.37 -4.11 -13.82
C SER A 28 -4.61 -3.53 -13.15
N ALA A 29 -5.80 -4.03 -13.50
CA ALA A 29 -7.06 -3.58 -12.90
C ALA A 29 -7.13 -3.84 -11.39
N SER A 30 -6.53 -4.94 -10.91
CA SER A 30 -6.48 -5.27 -9.48
C SER A 30 -5.53 -4.35 -8.69
N GLY A 31 -4.41 -3.93 -9.28
CA GLY A 31 -3.52 -2.94 -8.70
C GLY A 31 -4.17 -1.55 -8.56
N ASP A 32 -5.05 -1.17 -9.48
CA ASP A 32 -5.76 0.10 -9.43
C ASP A 32 -6.76 0.20 -8.26
N VAL A 33 -7.31 -0.93 -7.80
CA VAL A 33 -8.13 -0.96 -6.58
C VAL A 33 -7.29 -0.51 -5.37
N LEU A 34 -6.11 -1.08 -5.20
CA LEU A 34 -5.24 -0.71 -4.07
C LEU A 34 -4.70 0.72 -4.17
N ARG A 35 -4.47 1.23 -5.39
CA ARG A 35 -4.11 2.65 -5.58
C ARG A 35 -5.22 3.60 -5.12
N LYS A 36 -6.49 3.22 -5.32
CA LYS A 36 -7.64 3.98 -4.81
C LYS A 36 -7.72 3.92 -3.29
N VAL A 37 -7.53 2.74 -2.72
CA VAL A 37 -7.48 2.57 -1.25
C VAL A 37 -6.39 3.44 -0.64
N GLU A 38 -5.19 3.46 -1.23
CA GLU A 38 -4.08 4.31 -0.81
C GLU A 38 -4.43 5.81 -0.87
N ALA A 39 -5.07 6.24 -1.95
CA ALA A 39 -5.47 7.63 -2.10
C ALA A 39 -6.55 8.04 -1.08
N GLU A 40 -7.48 7.14 -0.75
CA GLU A 40 -8.47 7.35 0.30
C GLU A 40 -7.84 7.37 1.69
N PHE A 41 -6.88 6.49 1.94
CA PHE A 41 -6.11 6.42 3.18
C PHE A 41 -5.30 7.71 3.40
N GLU A 42 -4.56 8.15 2.38
CA GLU A 42 -3.79 9.40 2.43
C GLU A 42 -4.71 10.60 2.67
N ARG A 43 -5.83 10.71 1.97
CA ARG A 43 -6.81 11.77 2.18
C ARG A 43 -7.39 11.74 3.59
N ALA A 44 -7.81 10.58 4.09
CA ALA A 44 -8.32 10.44 5.45
C ALA A 44 -7.30 10.91 6.50
N THR A 45 -6.04 10.56 6.29
CA THR A 45 -4.92 10.99 7.14
C THR A 45 -4.69 12.49 7.05
N ALA A 46 -4.72 13.07 5.86
CA ALA A 46 -4.55 14.50 5.66
C ALA A 46 -5.67 15.33 6.32
N GLU A 47 -6.92 14.84 6.28
CA GLU A 47 -8.10 15.51 6.82
C GLU A 47 -8.22 15.36 8.35
N ARG A 48 -7.87 14.20 8.91
CA ARG A 48 -8.14 13.84 10.30
C ARG A 48 -6.91 13.40 11.10
N GLY A 49 -5.70 13.55 10.54
CA GLY A 49 -4.46 13.20 11.19
C GLY A 49 -4.40 11.72 11.60
N LEU A 50 -3.94 11.47 12.82
CA LEU A 50 -3.84 10.12 13.36
C LEU A 50 -5.18 9.36 13.37
N ASP A 51 -6.30 10.03 13.59
CA ASP A 51 -7.61 9.38 13.58
C ASP A 51 -7.93 8.81 12.20
N GLY A 52 -7.72 9.58 11.14
CA GLY A 52 -7.90 9.13 9.76
C GLY A 52 -6.95 8.00 9.40
N PHE A 53 -5.69 8.08 9.85
CA PHE A 53 -4.71 7.00 9.66
C PHE A 53 -5.18 5.70 10.31
N MET A 54 -5.62 5.76 11.56
CA MET A 54 -6.04 4.60 12.32
C MET A 54 -7.37 3.97 11.85
N GLU A 55 -8.13 4.60 10.97
CA GLU A 55 -9.33 3.99 10.38
C GLU A 55 -9.01 2.75 9.53
N TYR A 56 -7.80 2.69 8.98
CA TYR A 56 -7.38 1.58 8.13
C TYR A 56 -6.76 0.42 8.90
N PHE A 57 -6.55 0.54 10.20
CA PHE A 57 -6.01 -0.51 11.08
C PHE A 57 -7.11 -1.26 11.83
N THR A 58 -6.85 -2.54 12.09
CA THR A 58 -7.69 -3.46 12.87
C THR A 58 -6.88 -4.07 14.01
N ASP A 59 -7.52 -4.85 14.86
CA ASP A 59 -6.84 -5.57 15.94
C ASP A 59 -5.88 -6.65 15.44
N ASP A 60 -6.04 -7.09 14.19
CA ASP A 60 -5.13 -8.03 13.51
C ASP A 60 -3.96 -7.33 12.79
N SER A 61 -3.94 -6.00 12.75
CA SER A 61 -2.89 -5.25 12.08
C SER A 61 -1.58 -5.27 12.86
N ALA A 62 -0.46 -5.17 12.13
CA ALA A 62 0.86 -4.97 12.71
C ALA A 62 1.53 -3.71 12.15
N ASP A 63 2.36 -3.07 12.98
CA ASP A 63 3.26 -1.99 12.57
C ASP A 63 4.71 -2.43 12.79
N LEU A 64 5.53 -2.24 11.76
CA LEU A 64 6.95 -2.61 11.71
C LEU A 64 7.81 -1.34 11.59
N ALA A 65 7.58 -0.37 12.46
CA ALA A 65 8.34 0.87 12.46
C ALA A 65 9.84 0.63 12.70
N ALA A 66 10.66 1.38 11.96
CA ALA A 66 12.11 1.26 12.09
C ALA A 66 12.58 1.62 13.53
N GLY A 67 13.40 0.76 14.13
CA GLY A 67 13.99 0.97 15.44
C GLY A 67 13.10 0.61 16.63
N SER A 68 11.94 -0.01 16.38
CA SER A 68 11.05 -0.56 17.40
C SER A 68 10.81 -2.05 17.21
N ASP A 69 10.30 -2.71 18.22
CA ASP A 69 9.72 -4.05 18.08
C ASP A 69 8.45 -3.99 17.24
N VAL A 70 8.03 -5.14 16.70
CA VAL A 70 6.75 -5.25 15.99
C VAL A 70 5.60 -5.00 16.97
N VAL A 71 4.73 -4.06 16.64
CA VAL A 71 3.56 -3.70 17.43
C VAL A 71 2.31 -4.26 16.80
N PHE A 72 1.53 -5.03 17.54
CA PHE A 72 0.29 -5.65 17.09
C PHE A 72 -0.94 -4.96 17.68
N GLY A 73 -1.98 -4.86 16.86
CA GLY A 73 -3.30 -4.38 17.25
C GLY A 73 -3.46 -2.87 17.19
N LYS A 74 -4.63 -2.46 16.73
CA LYS A 74 -4.99 -1.06 16.46
C LYS A 74 -4.69 -0.13 17.64
N ASN A 75 -5.04 -0.52 18.86
CA ASN A 75 -4.87 0.32 20.04
C ASN A 75 -3.39 0.52 20.41
N ASN A 76 -2.59 -0.54 20.31
CA ASN A 76 -1.15 -0.46 20.61
C ASN A 76 -0.40 0.35 19.54
N ILE A 77 -0.79 0.17 18.26
CA ILE A 77 -0.24 0.96 17.15
C ILE A 77 -0.60 2.44 17.35
N ARG A 78 -1.84 2.74 17.76
CA ARG A 78 -2.24 4.11 18.07
C ARG A 78 -1.38 4.72 19.17
N GLN A 79 -1.12 3.99 20.26
CA GLN A 79 -0.26 4.45 21.35
C GLN A 79 1.18 4.72 20.87
N LEU A 80 1.73 3.85 20.00
CA LEU A 80 3.04 4.07 19.39
C LEU A 80 3.09 5.39 18.60
N LEU A 81 1.99 5.73 17.92
CA LEU A 81 1.87 6.89 17.02
C LEU A 81 1.30 8.14 17.74
N GLU A 82 0.92 8.06 19.02
CA GLU A 82 0.38 9.20 19.79
C GLU A 82 1.23 10.48 19.77
N PRO A 83 2.59 10.44 19.61
CA PRO A 83 3.38 11.65 19.44
C PRO A 83 3.06 12.44 18.15
N TRP A 84 2.19 11.94 17.27
CA TRP A 84 1.64 12.73 16.17
C TRP A 84 0.77 13.86 16.71
N GLY A 85 1.37 15.01 16.88
CA GLY A 85 0.64 16.22 17.24
C GLY A 85 -0.13 16.82 16.06
N PRO A 86 -0.89 17.91 16.27
CA PRO A 86 -1.68 18.57 15.24
C PRO A 86 -0.83 19.16 14.10
N ASP A 87 0.46 19.38 14.33
CA ASP A 87 1.40 19.94 13.36
C ASP A 87 2.06 18.86 12.49
N VAL A 88 1.77 17.57 12.74
CA VAL A 88 2.31 16.47 11.93
C VAL A 88 1.53 16.36 10.63
N ARG A 89 2.27 16.27 9.53
CA ARG A 89 1.75 15.94 8.21
C ARG A 89 2.49 14.72 7.67
N LEU A 90 1.73 13.73 7.26
CA LEU A 90 2.23 12.57 6.55
C LEU A 90 1.57 12.52 5.18
N THR A 91 2.37 12.53 4.14
CA THR A 91 1.94 12.34 2.74
C THR A 91 2.74 11.23 2.11
N TRP A 92 2.12 10.49 1.19
CA TRP A 92 2.82 9.42 0.50
C TRP A 92 2.28 9.19 -0.91
N THR A 93 3.10 8.57 -1.73
CA THR A 93 2.73 8.26 -3.10
C THR A 93 3.16 6.83 -3.42
N PRO A 94 2.22 5.95 -3.78
CA PRO A 94 2.55 4.59 -4.17
C PRO A 94 3.27 4.57 -5.51
N ILE A 95 4.41 3.88 -5.56
CA ILE A 95 5.14 3.58 -6.78
C ILE A 95 4.57 2.32 -7.41
N ARG A 96 4.21 1.34 -6.58
CA ARG A 96 3.68 0.05 -7.03
C ARG A 96 2.51 -0.38 -6.17
N ALA A 97 1.55 -1.04 -6.80
CA ALA A 97 0.41 -1.69 -6.17
C ALA A 97 0.16 -3.00 -6.91
N GLU A 98 0.09 -4.09 -6.18
CA GLU A 98 -0.21 -5.42 -6.72
C GLU A 98 -1.16 -6.17 -5.79
N MET A 99 -2.01 -6.98 -6.39
CA MET A 99 -2.98 -7.81 -5.68
C MET A 99 -2.74 -9.27 -6.02
N ALA A 100 -2.87 -10.15 -5.03
CA ALA A 100 -2.86 -11.59 -5.23
C ALA A 100 -4.02 -12.04 -6.13
N ALA A 101 -3.86 -13.15 -6.83
CA ALA A 101 -4.88 -13.69 -7.71
C ALA A 101 -6.19 -14.05 -6.98
N SER A 102 -6.14 -14.31 -5.67
CA SER A 102 -7.30 -14.52 -4.81
C SER A 102 -8.18 -13.28 -4.65
N GLY A 103 -7.63 -12.08 -4.87
CA GLY A 103 -8.36 -10.81 -4.80
C GLY A 103 -8.67 -10.33 -3.37
N ASP A 104 -8.07 -10.91 -2.35
CA ASP A 104 -8.29 -10.62 -0.93
C ASP A 104 -7.04 -10.14 -0.19
N LEU A 105 -5.88 -10.21 -0.83
CA LEU A 105 -4.59 -9.76 -0.33
C LEU A 105 -3.84 -9.00 -1.41
N GLY A 106 -3.09 -7.98 -1.01
CA GLY A 106 -2.20 -7.26 -1.90
C GLY A 106 -1.24 -6.37 -1.15
N TYR A 107 -0.41 -5.65 -1.88
CA TYR A 107 0.55 -4.74 -1.28
C TYR A 107 0.72 -3.47 -2.13
N THR A 108 1.14 -2.43 -1.45
CA THR A 108 1.61 -1.18 -2.04
C THR A 108 2.97 -0.84 -1.45
N PHE A 109 3.78 -0.15 -2.19
CA PHE A 109 4.97 0.50 -1.64
C PHE A 109 5.27 1.79 -2.39
N GLY A 110 5.95 2.70 -1.71
CA GLY A 110 6.27 3.99 -2.28
C GLY A 110 7.18 4.83 -1.40
N ASN A 111 7.09 6.12 -1.61
CA ASN A 111 7.79 7.12 -0.82
C ASN A 111 6.81 7.88 0.06
N TYR A 112 7.29 8.30 1.22
CA TYR A 112 6.56 9.21 2.10
C TYR A 112 7.39 10.44 2.46
N VAL A 113 6.68 11.49 2.85
CA VAL A 113 7.22 12.66 3.51
C VAL A 113 6.47 12.85 4.82
N PHE A 114 7.21 12.83 5.91
CA PHE A 114 6.71 13.12 7.24
C PHE A 114 7.24 14.50 7.64
N THR A 115 6.36 15.43 7.92
CA THR A 115 6.72 16.79 8.34
C THR A 115 6.22 17.01 9.76
N ALA A 116 7.11 17.47 10.63
CA ALA A 116 6.79 17.87 12.00
C ALA A 116 7.58 19.11 12.36
N ASN A 117 7.12 19.87 13.36
CA ASN A 117 7.87 21.00 13.85
C ASN A 117 9.05 20.53 14.71
N ASP A 118 10.21 21.20 14.54
CA ASP A 118 11.35 21.02 15.43
C ASP A 118 11.12 21.73 16.79
N LYS A 119 12.13 21.68 17.67
CA LYS A 119 12.10 22.34 18.98
C LYS A 119 11.91 23.87 18.92
N ASP A 120 12.19 24.47 17.79
CA ASP A 120 12.06 25.92 17.55
C ASP A 120 10.74 26.25 16.83
N GLY A 121 9.84 25.28 16.65
CA GLY A 121 8.55 25.43 15.97
C GLY A 121 8.63 25.51 14.46
N LYS A 122 9.78 25.16 13.85
CA LYS A 122 9.97 25.20 12.40
C LYS A 122 9.64 23.84 11.78
N PRO A 123 8.89 23.81 10.66
CA PRO A 123 8.59 22.55 9.98
C PRO A 123 9.86 21.92 9.40
N VAL A 124 10.09 20.65 9.74
CA VAL A 124 11.18 19.81 9.21
C VAL A 124 10.59 18.61 8.50
N ALA A 125 11.03 18.40 7.26
CA ALA A 125 10.60 17.27 6.46
C ALA A 125 11.57 16.09 6.58
N HIS A 126 11.03 14.91 6.86
CA HIS A 126 11.72 13.63 6.88
C HIS A 126 11.22 12.78 5.71
N PHE A 127 12.13 12.18 4.97
CA PHE A 127 11.82 11.40 3.78
C PHE A 127 11.99 9.92 4.07
N GLY A 128 11.09 9.12 3.54
CA GLY A 128 11.14 7.67 3.73
C GLY A 128 10.57 6.88 2.58
N LYS A 129 10.62 5.57 2.76
CA LYS A 129 9.97 4.56 1.92
C LYS A 129 9.06 3.73 2.81
N TYR A 130 7.94 3.29 2.25
CA TYR A 130 6.98 2.46 2.96
C TYR A 130 6.60 1.23 2.15
N ALA A 131 6.10 0.23 2.82
CA ALA A 131 5.37 -0.89 2.25
C ALA A 131 4.19 -1.23 3.16
N THR A 132 3.00 -1.27 2.57
CA THR A 132 1.76 -1.66 3.24
C THR A 132 1.22 -2.93 2.60
N VAL A 133 0.91 -3.92 3.42
CA VAL A 133 0.15 -5.09 2.99
C VAL A 133 -1.31 -4.92 3.38
N TRP A 134 -2.16 -5.08 2.38
CA TRP A 134 -3.60 -4.88 2.44
C TRP A 134 -4.33 -6.21 2.49
N LYS A 135 -5.32 -6.32 3.37
CA LYS A 135 -6.21 -7.47 3.49
C LYS A 135 -7.66 -7.04 3.34
N LYS A 136 -8.39 -7.68 2.42
CA LYS A 136 -9.81 -7.43 2.25
C LYS A 136 -10.60 -8.07 3.38
N GLN A 137 -11.50 -7.29 3.95
CA GLN A 137 -12.37 -7.72 5.03
C GLN A 137 -13.65 -8.37 4.49
N LYS A 138 -14.42 -9.01 5.36
CA LYS A 138 -15.69 -9.68 4.99
C LYS A 138 -16.74 -8.70 4.46
N ASP A 139 -16.70 -7.45 4.89
CA ASP A 139 -17.57 -6.36 4.43
C ASP A 139 -17.13 -5.73 3.12
N GLY A 140 -16.01 -6.21 2.55
CA GLY A 140 -15.43 -5.71 1.30
C GLY A 140 -14.44 -4.56 1.48
N SER A 141 -14.32 -3.97 2.66
CA SER A 141 -13.32 -2.93 2.95
C SER A 141 -11.90 -3.49 2.93
N TRP A 142 -10.93 -2.61 2.64
CA TRP A 142 -9.52 -2.95 2.71
C TRP A 142 -8.90 -2.37 3.98
N LYS A 143 -8.17 -3.21 4.71
CA LYS A 143 -7.47 -2.82 5.93
C LYS A 143 -6.00 -3.23 5.86
N VAL A 144 -5.19 -2.52 6.60
CA VAL A 144 -3.77 -2.79 6.75
C VAL A 144 -3.60 -4.14 7.47
N ALA A 145 -2.92 -5.09 6.84
CA ALA A 145 -2.46 -6.30 7.53
C ALA A 145 -1.16 -6.02 8.28
N PHE A 146 -0.20 -5.38 7.60
CA PHE A 146 0.92 -4.75 8.26
C PHE A 146 1.41 -3.54 7.45
N ASP A 147 1.99 -2.58 8.16
CA ASP A 147 2.66 -1.41 7.61
C ASP A 147 4.11 -1.36 8.07
N MET A 148 4.98 -0.86 7.21
CA MET A 148 6.37 -0.63 7.55
C MET A 148 6.92 0.60 6.83
N GLY A 149 7.74 1.35 7.54
CA GLY A 149 8.45 2.50 6.98
C GLY A 149 9.89 2.57 7.43
N ASN A 150 10.75 3.10 6.57
CA ASN A 150 12.11 3.45 6.95
C ASN A 150 12.56 4.74 6.27
N SER A 151 13.48 5.46 6.92
CA SER A 151 14.02 6.72 6.40
C SER A 151 14.87 6.51 5.13
N ARG A 152 14.95 7.56 4.33
CA ARG A 152 15.87 7.69 3.20
C ARG A 152 16.43 9.12 3.13
N PRO A 153 17.53 9.35 2.39
CA PRO A 153 17.99 10.71 2.11
C PRO A 153 16.94 11.56 1.38
N ALA A 154 16.99 12.87 1.56
CA ALA A 154 16.19 13.80 0.76
C ALA A 154 16.41 13.58 -0.74
N PRO A 155 15.42 13.81 -1.58
CA PRO A 155 15.60 13.85 -3.03
C PRO A 155 16.68 14.87 -3.41
N LYS A 156 17.49 14.50 -4.41
CA LYS A 156 18.46 15.44 -5.00
C LYS A 156 17.75 16.41 -5.91
#